data_2e87ba45d5ea9b7c05d3d9c3c7738ece
#
_entry.id   2e87ba45d5ea9b7c05d3d9c3c7738ece
#
_cell.length_a   1.000
_cell.length_b   1.000
_cell.length_c   1.000
_cell.angle_alpha   90.00
_cell.angle_beta   90.00
_cell.angle_gamma   90.00
#
_symmetry.space_group_name_H-M   'P 1'
#
loop_
_entity.id
_entity.type
_entity.pdbx_description
1 polymer ?
#
loop_
_entity_poly.entity_id
_entity_poly.type
_entity_poly.pdbx_seq_one_letter_code
_entity_poly.pdbx_strand_id
1 'polypeptide(L)'
;MDFGNETVLKATGITKKYGAAKALDKVSIEIKRGMIYGLIGENGAGKSTFMRTIMGLISIDEGSIELFGTTDLQAARRRMGQSIETPALYPELTARDNLRIQAANGGVSDREIEDLLKMMRLENTGKKKAKNFSLGMRQRLAIANALITNPEFLILDEPTNGMDPAGMAEMREIIQRLVKERGITVLLSSHLLDELSQIATHYGILHEGHLIKELSKEELAQESRQFIKIDTSATEQAVTVLDSLGYRDYFVQSSRVIQPFEGIDQVAAINQALVEAKVPVDGIHLVGQKLEDYFLQLTGGNPHV
;
A
#
# COMPACT_ATOMS: atom_id res chain seq x y z
N MET A 1 -1.35 13.93 -14.38
CA MET A 1 -0.06 13.96 -15.08
C MET A 1 0.19 12.57 -15.60
N ASP A 2 0.46 12.44 -16.88
CA ASP A 2 0.92 11.17 -17.44
C ASP A 2 2.43 11.07 -17.12
N PHE A 3 2.80 10.25 -16.14
CA PHE A 3 4.19 10.08 -15.70
C PHE A 3 5.04 9.22 -16.66
N GLY A 4 4.48 8.82 -17.81
CA GLY A 4 5.16 7.96 -18.77
C GLY A 4 5.37 6.54 -18.24
N ASN A 5 5.82 5.64 -19.13
CA ASN A 5 6.06 4.22 -18.82
C ASN A 5 7.51 3.97 -18.32
N GLU A 6 8.14 4.98 -17.67
CA GLU A 6 9.54 4.91 -17.23
C GLU A 6 9.67 4.02 -16.00
N THR A 7 10.52 3.01 -16.08
CA THR A 7 10.84 2.12 -14.95
C THR A 7 11.80 2.80 -13.98
N VAL A 8 11.39 2.92 -12.72
CA VAL A 8 12.20 3.47 -11.62
C VAL A 8 12.99 2.39 -10.90
N LEU A 9 12.36 1.23 -10.69
CA LEU A 9 13.00 0.04 -10.13
C LEU A 9 12.67 -1.18 -10.99
N LYS A 10 13.72 -1.94 -11.36
CA LYS A 10 13.59 -3.30 -11.90
C LYS A 10 14.49 -4.23 -11.10
N ALA A 11 13.89 -5.03 -10.25
CA ALA A 11 14.53 -6.11 -9.51
C ALA A 11 14.22 -7.43 -10.22
N THR A 12 15.23 -8.23 -10.53
CA THR A 12 15.04 -9.50 -11.26
C THR A 12 15.71 -10.64 -10.50
N GLY A 13 14.92 -11.61 -10.05
CA GLY A 13 15.39 -12.83 -9.41
C GLY A 13 16.18 -12.61 -8.13
N ILE A 14 15.85 -11.60 -7.32
CA ILE A 14 16.59 -11.24 -6.12
C ILE A 14 16.51 -12.37 -5.11
N THR A 15 17.68 -12.91 -4.77
CA THR A 15 17.84 -13.91 -3.69
C THR A 15 18.74 -13.34 -2.60
N LYS A 16 18.31 -13.49 -1.34
CA LYS A 16 19.09 -13.14 -0.16
C LYS A 16 19.06 -14.25 0.87
N LYS A 17 20.26 -14.69 1.29
CA LYS A 17 20.45 -15.78 2.24
C LYS A 17 21.06 -15.26 3.54
N TYR A 18 20.61 -15.79 4.66
CA TYR A 18 21.22 -15.65 5.97
C TYR A 18 21.51 -17.06 6.52
N GLY A 19 22.75 -17.51 6.37
CA GLY A 19 23.12 -18.90 6.63
C GLY A 19 22.36 -19.85 5.69
N ALA A 20 21.61 -20.80 6.23
CA ALA A 20 20.81 -21.74 5.47
C ALA A 20 19.43 -21.19 5.05
N ALA A 21 18.97 -20.12 5.70
CA ALA A 21 17.64 -19.55 5.44
C ALA A 21 17.68 -18.55 4.28
N LYS A 22 16.71 -18.64 3.37
CA LYS A 22 16.47 -17.64 2.34
C LYS A 22 15.45 -16.61 2.84
N ALA A 23 15.89 -15.39 3.02
CA ALA A 23 14.98 -14.28 3.35
C ALA A 23 14.29 -13.71 2.10
N LEU A 24 14.92 -13.90 0.92
CA LEU A 24 14.32 -13.65 -0.40
C LEU A 24 14.73 -14.79 -1.32
N ASP A 25 13.80 -15.30 -2.11
CA ASP A 25 14.03 -16.35 -3.09
C ASP A 25 13.44 -15.98 -4.44
N LYS A 26 14.32 -15.52 -5.35
CA LYS A 26 14.02 -15.15 -6.74
C LYS A 26 12.91 -14.10 -6.90
N VAL A 27 12.86 -13.12 -5.99
CA VAL A 27 11.88 -12.03 -6.04
C VAL A 27 12.15 -11.12 -7.23
N SER A 28 11.13 -10.90 -8.06
CA SER A 28 11.18 -9.98 -9.20
C SER A 28 10.05 -8.97 -9.07
N ILE A 29 10.37 -7.67 -9.11
CA ILE A 29 9.41 -6.56 -8.97
C ILE A 29 9.83 -5.44 -9.93
N GLU A 30 8.84 -4.87 -10.64
CA GLU A 30 9.03 -3.69 -11.47
C GLU A 30 8.13 -2.54 -10.97
N ILE A 31 8.75 -1.39 -10.70
CA ILE A 31 8.02 -0.18 -10.26
C ILE A 31 8.23 0.92 -11.30
N LYS A 32 7.14 1.49 -11.79
CA LYS A 32 7.14 2.59 -12.75
C LYS A 32 7.00 3.94 -12.06
N ARG A 33 7.41 5.00 -12.74
CA ARG A 33 7.34 6.37 -12.24
C ARG A 33 5.90 6.76 -11.85
N GLY A 34 5.77 7.41 -10.70
CA GLY A 34 4.48 7.88 -10.18
C GLY A 34 3.61 6.82 -9.53
N MET A 35 4.06 5.55 -9.45
CA MET A 35 3.36 4.52 -8.69
C MET A 35 3.50 4.74 -7.18
N ILE A 36 2.47 4.36 -6.45
CA ILE A 36 2.53 3.99 -5.05
C ILE A 36 2.46 2.47 -5.00
N TYR A 37 3.62 1.82 -4.83
CA TYR A 37 3.71 0.37 -4.79
C TYR A 37 3.67 -0.11 -3.34
N GLY A 38 2.64 -0.87 -2.97
CA GLY A 38 2.46 -1.49 -1.67
C GLY A 38 3.06 -2.89 -1.62
N LEU A 39 4.07 -3.12 -0.79
CA LEU A 39 4.64 -4.45 -0.54
C LEU A 39 4.00 -5.05 0.71
N ILE A 40 3.16 -6.04 0.52
CA ILE A 40 2.35 -6.67 1.56
C ILE A 40 2.98 -7.99 1.98
N GLY A 41 2.90 -8.31 3.26
CA GLY A 41 3.33 -9.60 3.78
C GLY A 41 3.38 -9.61 5.31
N GLU A 42 3.34 -10.78 5.90
CA GLU A 42 3.49 -10.95 7.34
C GLU A 42 4.86 -10.49 7.85
N ASN A 43 5.01 -10.41 9.17
CA ASN A 43 6.30 -10.15 9.78
C ASN A 43 7.25 -11.32 9.47
N GLY A 44 8.44 -11.00 8.95
CA GLY A 44 9.39 -12.01 8.50
C GLY A 44 9.23 -12.46 7.03
N ALA A 45 8.22 -12.00 6.29
CA ALA A 45 8.01 -12.34 4.88
C ALA A 45 9.15 -11.89 3.94
N GLY A 46 10.05 -10.99 4.40
CA GLY A 46 11.19 -10.51 3.60
C GLY A 46 11.09 -9.05 3.15
N LYS A 47 10.00 -8.32 3.47
CA LYS A 47 9.75 -6.93 3.04
C LYS A 47 10.92 -5.97 3.30
N SER A 48 11.32 -5.84 4.56
CA SER A 48 12.45 -4.97 4.96
C SER A 48 13.77 -5.44 4.34
N THR A 49 13.95 -6.77 4.19
CA THR A 49 15.13 -7.33 3.50
C THR A 49 15.16 -6.88 2.04
N PHE A 50 14.04 -6.97 1.32
CA PHE A 50 13.94 -6.48 -0.06
C PHE A 50 14.27 -4.98 -0.15
N MET A 51 13.64 -4.15 0.69
CA MET A 51 13.90 -2.71 0.71
C MET A 51 15.37 -2.38 1.00
N ARG A 52 16.01 -3.08 1.95
CA ARG A 52 17.43 -2.90 2.26
C ARG A 52 18.35 -3.30 1.09
N THR A 53 18.01 -4.34 0.31
CA THR A 53 18.79 -4.69 -0.88
C THR A 53 18.70 -3.61 -1.94
N ILE A 54 17.53 -3.04 -2.20
CA ILE A 54 17.35 -1.95 -3.16
C ILE A 54 18.19 -0.73 -2.76
N MET A 55 18.16 -0.36 -1.47
CA MET A 55 18.95 0.75 -0.95
C MET A 55 20.46 0.46 -0.87
N GLY A 56 20.87 -0.82 -1.05
CA GLY A 56 22.27 -1.22 -0.93
C GLY A 56 22.79 -1.25 0.50
N LEU A 57 21.90 -1.31 1.48
CA LEU A 57 22.25 -1.49 2.89
C LEU A 57 22.73 -2.93 3.17
N ILE A 58 22.28 -3.87 2.36
CA ILE A 58 22.75 -5.26 2.34
C ILE A 58 22.95 -5.70 0.88
N SER A 59 23.90 -6.62 0.65
CA SER A 59 24.15 -7.21 -0.67
C SER A 59 23.12 -8.28 -0.99
N ILE A 60 22.79 -8.45 -2.26
CA ILE A 60 22.08 -9.61 -2.80
C ILE A 60 23.06 -10.76 -3.02
N ASP A 61 22.56 -12.01 -3.00
CA ASP A 61 23.38 -13.19 -3.29
C ASP A 61 23.20 -13.63 -4.76
N GLU A 62 22.01 -13.44 -5.33
CA GLU A 62 21.68 -13.74 -6.73
C GLU A 62 20.69 -12.68 -7.28
N GLY A 63 20.63 -12.53 -8.59
CA GLY A 63 19.72 -11.61 -9.29
C GLY A 63 20.38 -10.31 -9.70
N SER A 64 19.58 -9.34 -10.12
CA SER A 64 20.04 -8.02 -10.55
C SER A 64 19.05 -6.92 -10.16
N ILE A 65 19.58 -5.71 -9.98
CA ILE A 65 18.83 -4.50 -9.68
C ILE A 65 19.20 -3.44 -10.71
N GLU A 66 18.20 -2.83 -11.32
CA GLU A 66 18.31 -1.63 -12.12
C GLU A 66 17.48 -0.52 -11.45
N LEU A 67 18.03 0.67 -11.34
CA LEU A 67 17.37 1.86 -10.81
C LEU A 67 17.40 2.97 -11.86
N PHE A 68 16.25 3.53 -12.21
CA PHE A 68 16.13 4.57 -13.22
C PHE A 68 16.80 4.19 -14.56
N GLY A 69 16.67 2.91 -14.95
CA GLY A 69 17.23 2.36 -16.18
C GLY A 69 18.77 2.20 -16.19
N THR A 70 19.44 2.28 -15.03
CA THR A 70 20.89 2.07 -14.93
C THR A 70 21.26 1.02 -13.89
N THR A 71 22.39 0.35 -14.13
CA THR A 71 23.05 -0.56 -13.19
C THR A 71 24.12 0.14 -12.36
N ASP A 72 24.43 1.42 -12.60
CA ASP A 72 25.23 2.25 -11.69
C ASP A 72 24.38 2.63 -10.46
N LEU A 73 24.30 1.66 -9.54
CA LEU A 73 23.46 1.79 -8.36
C LEU A 73 23.94 2.86 -7.38
N GLN A 74 25.25 3.20 -7.40
CA GLN A 74 25.78 4.23 -6.51
C GLN A 74 25.26 5.63 -6.90
N ALA A 75 25.30 5.96 -8.18
CA ALA A 75 24.75 7.21 -8.69
C ALA A 75 23.22 7.25 -8.57
N ALA A 76 22.55 6.15 -8.91
CA ALA A 76 21.10 6.04 -8.87
C ALA A 76 20.53 6.22 -7.44
N ARG A 77 21.16 5.63 -6.43
CA ARG A 77 20.72 5.73 -5.03
C ARG A 77 20.77 7.15 -4.45
N ARG A 78 21.55 8.05 -5.03
CA ARG A 78 21.55 9.48 -4.64
C ARG A 78 20.21 10.18 -4.97
N ARG A 79 19.42 9.59 -5.88
CA ARG A 79 18.08 10.06 -6.27
C ARG A 79 16.99 9.43 -5.42
N MET A 80 17.34 8.69 -4.37
CA MET A 80 16.41 7.95 -3.52
C MET A 80 16.42 8.50 -2.09
N GLY A 81 15.25 8.43 -1.46
CA GLY A 81 15.06 8.66 -0.02
C GLY A 81 14.54 7.40 0.67
N GLN A 82 14.82 7.26 1.95
CA GLN A 82 14.36 6.10 2.71
C GLN A 82 14.00 6.42 4.15
N SER A 83 13.01 5.69 4.66
CA SER A 83 12.74 5.52 6.08
C SER A 83 12.47 4.04 6.33
N ILE A 84 13.52 3.30 6.68
CA ILE A 84 13.49 1.85 6.92
C ILE A 84 13.77 1.63 8.40
N GLU A 85 12.94 0.84 9.09
CA GLU A 85 13.00 0.57 10.53
C GLU A 85 12.82 1.82 11.42
N THR A 86 13.59 1.87 12.52
CA THR A 86 13.49 2.98 13.47
C THR A 86 14.01 4.27 12.83
N PRO A 87 13.22 5.35 12.85
CA PRO A 87 13.64 6.64 12.32
C PRO A 87 14.97 7.10 12.93
N ALA A 88 15.97 7.35 12.08
CA ALA A 88 17.26 7.90 12.48
C ALA A 88 17.09 9.40 12.81
N LEU A 89 16.62 9.71 14.00
CA LEU A 89 16.40 11.07 14.50
C LEU A 89 17.35 11.38 15.64
N TYR A 90 17.73 12.63 15.73
CA TYR A 90 18.44 13.19 16.89
C TYR A 90 17.41 13.59 17.96
N PRO A 91 17.24 12.79 19.04
CA PRO A 91 16.12 12.95 19.96
C PRO A 91 16.17 14.25 20.76
N GLU A 92 17.36 14.81 20.97
CA GLU A 92 17.58 16.06 21.73
C GLU A 92 17.42 17.32 20.87
N LEU A 93 17.23 17.17 19.56
CA LEU A 93 17.07 18.28 18.63
C LEU A 93 15.60 18.53 18.27
N THR A 94 15.32 19.73 17.78
CA THR A 94 14.01 20.10 17.23
C THR A 94 13.81 19.44 15.85
N ALA A 95 12.59 19.49 15.30
CA ALA A 95 12.35 19.02 13.92
C ALA A 95 13.23 19.78 12.93
N ARG A 96 13.28 21.10 13.03
CA ARG A 96 14.11 21.94 12.16
C ARG A 96 15.59 21.58 12.24
N ASP A 97 16.14 21.39 13.44
CA ASP A 97 17.55 21.08 13.60
C ASP A 97 17.90 19.69 13.08
N ASN A 98 16.98 18.70 13.24
CA ASN A 98 17.11 17.39 12.60
C ASN A 98 17.25 17.52 11.07
N LEU A 99 16.39 18.31 10.44
CA LEU A 99 16.46 18.55 9.00
C LEU A 99 17.71 19.30 8.58
N ARG A 100 18.17 20.31 9.37
CA ARG A 100 19.40 21.05 9.10
C ARG A 100 20.64 20.17 9.07
N ILE A 101 20.74 19.18 9.97
CA ILE A 101 21.86 18.24 9.96
C ILE A 101 21.91 17.46 8.66
N GLN A 102 20.75 16.97 8.20
CA GLN A 102 20.66 16.25 6.93
C GLN A 102 20.91 17.16 5.72
N ALA A 103 20.45 18.41 5.80
CA ALA A 103 20.64 19.42 4.77
C ALA A 103 22.10 19.88 4.59
N ALA A 104 22.94 19.77 5.63
CA ALA A 104 24.31 20.28 5.63
C ALA A 104 25.18 19.73 4.50
N ASN A 105 24.88 18.51 4.03
CA ASN A 105 25.62 17.86 2.93
C ASN A 105 24.99 18.09 1.54
N GLY A 106 23.82 18.74 1.45
CA GLY A 106 23.04 18.83 0.20
C GLY A 106 22.76 20.25 -0.30
N GLY A 107 23.22 21.29 0.40
CA GLY A 107 23.00 22.69 0.00
C GLY A 107 21.52 23.14 0.09
N VAL A 108 20.71 22.47 0.92
CA VAL A 108 19.28 22.76 1.11
C VAL A 108 19.11 24.01 1.97
N SER A 109 18.28 24.93 1.51
CA SER A 109 18.02 26.21 2.18
C SER A 109 17.06 26.08 3.37
N ASP A 110 17.11 27.05 4.29
CA ASP A 110 16.15 27.13 5.39
C ASP A 110 14.69 27.23 4.90
N ARG A 111 14.45 27.82 3.73
CA ARG A 111 13.12 27.91 3.12
C ARG A 111 12.60 26.52 2.73
N GLU A 112 13.43 25.70 2.12
CA GLU A 112 13.05 24.33 1.74
C GLU A 112 12.78 23.46 2.98
N ILE A 113 13.54 23.69 4.08
CA ILE A 113 13.27 23.05 5.37
C ILE A 113 11.90 23.45 5.90
N GLU A 114 11.54 24.74 5.85
CA GLU A 114 10.21 25.21 6.26
C GLU A 114 9.09 24.61 5.42
N ASP A 115 9.29 24.52 4.11
CA ASP A 115 8.31 23.94 3.19
C ASP A 115 8.12 22.43 3.47
N LEU A 116 9.19 21.71 3.81
CA LEU A 116 9.11 20.31 4.25
C LEU A 116 8.38 20.17 5.59
N LEU A 117 8.69 21.04 6.57
CA LEU A 117 8.00 21.02 7.86
C LEU A 117 6.49 21.25 7.70
N LYS A 118 6.09 22.20 6.85
CA LYS A 118 4.67 22.44 6.52
C LYS A 118 4.04 21.24 5.86
N MET A 119 4.70 20.66 4.86
CA MET A 119 4.20 19.47 4.17
C MET A 119 3.98 18.31 5.12
N MET A 120 4.87 18.12 6.09
CA MET A 120 4.79 17.09 7.12
C MET A 120 3.91 17.47 8.31
N ARG A 121 3.27 18.66 8.32
CA ARG A 121 2.47 19.19 9.44
C ARG A 121 3.25 19.26 10.75
N LEU A 122 4.51 19.69 10.65
CA LEU A 122 5.44 19.84 11.79
C LEU A 122 5.85 21.29 12.04
N GLU A 123 5.33 22.25 11.26
CA GLU A 123 5.67 23.68 11.33
C GLU A 123 5.40 24.29 12.73
N ASN A 124 4.40 23.78 13.44
CA ASN A 124 3.99 24.30 14.74
C ASN A 124 4.72 23.64 15.93
N THR A 125 5.75 22.81 15.67
CA THR A 125 6.48 22.10 16.73
C THR A 125 7.47 23.01 17.48
N GLY A 126 7.90 24.11 16.88
CA GLY A 126 8.74 25.14 17.50
C GLY A 126 10.00 24.58 18.16
N LYS A 127 10.15 24.82 19.46
CA LYS A 127 11.29 24.36 20.27
C LYS A 127 11.12 22.94 20.85
N LYS A 128 10.02 22.23 20.53
CA LYS A 128 9.77 20.87 21.02
C LYS A 128 10.80 19.91 20.45
N LYS A 129 11.47 19.16 21.31
CA LYS A 129 12.49 18.18 20.93
C LYS A 129 11.85 16.90 20.38
N ALA A 130 12.51 16.23 19.45
CA ALA A 130 12.02 15.02 18.78
C ALA A 130 11.72 13.87 19.78
N LYS A 131 12.42 13.76 20.90
CA LYS A 131 12.13 12.79 21.97
C LYS A 131 10.72 12.93 22.55
N ASN A 132 10.15 14.13 22.51
CA ASN A 132 8.82 14.45 23.04
C ASN A 132 7.73 14.38 21.96
N PHE A 133 8.05 13.94 20.74
CA PHE A 133 7.10 13.79 19.66
C PHE A 133 6.25 12.52 19.86
N SER A 134 4.98 12.57 19.42
CA SER A 134 4.19 11.37 19.25
C SER A 134 4.83 10.45 18.20
N LEU A 135 4.40 9.19 18.15
CA LEU A 135 4.88 8.25 17.13
C LEU A 135 4.67 8.84 15.72
N GLY A 136 3.47 9.32 15.41
CA GLY A 136 3.16 9.92 14.11
C GLY A 136 4.01 11.16 13.79
N MET A 137 4.31 12.00 14.78
CA MET A 137 5.25 13.12 14.56
C MET A 137 6.67 12.65 14.25
N ARG A 138 7.14 11.59 14.92
CA ARG A 138 8.47 11.00 14.63
C ARG A 138 8.52 10.41 13.24
N GLN A 139 7.50 9.66 12.83
CA GLN A 139 7.42 9.09 11.49
C GLN A 139 7.38 10.18 10.41
N ARG A 140 6.58 11.24 10.60
CA ARG A 140 6.55 12.36 9.66
C ARG A 140 7.89 13.10 9.57
N LEU A 141 8.60 13.24 10.69
CA LEU A 141 9.96 13.82 10.68
C LEU A 141 10.97 12.90 9.97
N ALA A 142 10.85 11.58 10.11
CA ALA A 142 11.69 10.62 9.39
C ALA A 142 11.49 10.71 7.87
N ILE A 143 10.22 10.82 7.44
CA ILE A 143 9.91 11.04 6.02
C ILE A 143 10.45 12.40 5.54
N ALA A 144 10.33 13.46 6.36
CA ALA A 144 10.93 14.76 6.04
C ALA A 144 12.45 14.66 5.83
N ASN A 145 13.15 13.91 6.69
CA ASN A 145 14.58 13.63 6.52
C ASN A 145 14.89 12.89 5.22
N ALA A 146 14.06 11.89 4.86
CA ALA A 146 14.21 11.16 3.61
C ALA A 146 13.96 12.01 2.35
N LEU A 147 13.17 13.08 2.50
CA LEU A 147 12.82 14.00 1.41
C LEU A 147 13.78 15.17 1.23
N ILE A 148 14.73 15.37 2.17
CA ILE A 148 15.60 16.54 2.18
C ILE A 148 16.47 16.67 0.92
N THR A 149 16.82 15.54 0.30
CA THR A 149 17.61 15.48 -0.95
C THR A 149 16.74 15.57 -2.21
N ASN A 150 15.46 15.89 -2.07
CA ASN A 150 14.48 15.91 -3.16
C ASN A 150 14.48 14.64 -4.02
N PRO A 151 14.25 13.45 -3.43
CA PRO A 151 14.35 12.18 -4.14
C PRO A 151 13.25 12.02 -5.17
N GLU A 152 13.53 11.21 -6.21
CA GLU A 152 12.54 10.78 -7.21
C GLU A 152 11.87 9.46 -6.82
N PHE A 153 12.52 8.68 -5.94
CA PHE A 153 12.00 7.42 -5.41
C PHE A 153 12.16 7.37 -3.89
N LEU A 154 11.06 7.11 -3.19
CA LEU A 154 10.98 7.07 -1.73
C LEU A 154 10.61 5.66 -1.25
N ILE A 155 11.39 5.11 -0.32
CA ILE A 155 11.14 3.80 0.31
C ILE A 155 10.75 4.00 1.77
N LEU A 156 9.59 3.46 2.14
CA LEU A 156 9.00 3.59 3.48
C LEU A 156 8.65 2.19 4.05
N ASP A 157 9.31 1.80 5.12
CA ASP A 157 9.04 0.52 5.79
C ASP A 157 8.04 0.74 6.94
N GLU A 158 6.84 0.15 6.81
CA GLU A 158 5.75 0.22 7.80
C GLU A 158 5.45 1.66 8.30
N PRO A 159 5.25 2.67 7.41
CA PRO A 159 5.19 4.08 7.81
C PRO A 159 4.00 4.44 8.72
N THR A 160 2.96 3.61 8.76
CA THR A 160 1.72 3.80 9.55
C THR A 160 1.66 2.92 10.79
N ASN A 161 2.62 2.00 10.97
CA ASN A 161 2.59 1.01 12.05
C ASN A 161 2.56 1.67 13.43
N GLY A 162 1.60 1.24 14.26
CA GLY A 162 1.42 1.72 15.63
C GLY A 162 0.82 3.13 15.76
N MET A 163 0.34 3.72 14.67
CA MET A 163 -0.40 4.98 14.70
C MET A 163 -1.88 4.76 15.05
N ASP A 164 -2.52 5.79 15.58
CA ASP A 164 -3.97 5.85 15.66
C ASP A 164 -4.61 6.09 14.28
N PRO A 165 -5.91 5.82 14.11
CA PRO A 165 -6.59 5.97 12.82
C PRO A 165 -6.46 7.37 12.21
N ALA A 166 -6.44 8.42 13.02
CA ALA A 166 -6.28 9.80 12.56
C ALA A 166 -4.87 10.04 12.01
N GLY A 167 -3.83 9.56 12.71
CA GLY A 167 -2.45 9.62 12.25
C GLY A 167 -2.20 8.85 10.97
N MET A 168 -2.83 7.66 10.84
CA MET A 168 -2.78 6.88 9.60
C MET A 168 -3.41 7.63 8.42
N ALA A 169 -4.58 8.26 8.63
CA ALA A 169 -5.23 9.05 7.59
C ALA A 169 -4.36 10.25 7.15
N GLU A 170 -3.76 10.97 8.11
CA GLU A 170 -2.83 12.06 7.80
C GLU A 170 -1.60 11.57 7.02
N MET A 171 -1.03 10.43 7.38
CA MET A 171 0.13 9.86 6.69
C MET A 171 -0.22 9.49 5.25
N ARG A 172 -1.37 8.87 5.01
CA ARG A 172 -1.86 8.55 3.67
C ARG A 172 -2.00 9.81 2.81
N GLU A 173 -2.62 10.86 3.35
CA GLU A 173 -2.77 12.12 2.64
C GLU A 173 -1.40 12.72 2.26
N ILE A 174 -0.43 12.71 3.19
CA ILE A 174 0.92 13.19 2.92
C ILE A 174 1.57 12.39 1.78
N ILE A 175 1.53 11.05 1.82
CA ILE A 175 2.15 10.22 0.77
C ILE A 175 1.47 10.45 -0.59
N GLN A 176 0.14 10.52 -0.64
CA GLN A 176 -0.58 10.82 -1.88
C GLN A 176 -0.20 12.19 -2.46
N ARG A 177 -0.02 13.20 -1.60
CA ARG A 177 0.43 14.53 -2.02
C ARG A 177 1.86 14.51 -2.57
N LEU A 178 2.78 13.74 -1.98
CA LEU A 178 4.15 13.58 -2.48
C LEU A 178 4.15 13.05 -3.91
N VAL A 179 3.32 12.06 -4.21
CA VAL A 179 3.21 11.51 -5.56
C VAL A 179 2.54 12.51 -6.51
N LYS A 180 1.41 13.08 -6.11
CA LYS A 180 0.59 13.96 -6.97
C LYS A 180 1.27 15.30 -7.24
N GLU A 181 1.87 15.93 -6.22
CA GLU A 181 2.39 17.30 -6.31
C GLU A 181 3.88 17.33 -6.69
N ARG A 182 4.68 16.31 -6.29
CA ARG A 182 6.13 16.26 -6.53
C ARG A 182 6.56 15.19 -7.53
N GLY A 183 5.66 14.33 -7.99
CA GLY A 183 5.99 13.25 -8.92
C GLY A 183 6.88 12.16 -8.33
N ILE A 184 6.95 12.06 -6.99
CA ILE A 184 7.78 11.06 -6.31
C ILE A 184 7.13 9.69 -6.47
N THR A 185 7.91 8.68 -6.87
CA THR A 185 7.50 7.29 -6.84
C THR A 185 7.69 6.74 -5.43
N VAL A 186 6.76 5.92 -4.93
CA VAL A 186 6.81 5.43 -3.55
C VAL A 186 6.73 3.91 -3.53
N LEU A 187 7.66 3.26 -2.82
CA LEU A 187 7.55 1.88 -2.36
C LEU A 187 7.30 1.90 -0.86
N LEU A 188 6.20 1.33 -0.41
CA LEU A 188 5.93 1.22 1.02
C LEU A 188 5.51 -0.19 1.40
N SER A 189 5.86 -0.61 2.62
CA SER A 189 5.44 -1.89 3.18
C SER A 189 4.31 -1.73 4.18
N SER A 190 3.47 -2.74 4.29
CA SER A 190 2.56 -2.97 5.42
C SER A 190 2.31 -4.47 5.57
N HIS A 191 1.89 -4.86 6.76
CA HIS A 191 1.33 -6.18 7.02
C HIS A 191 -0.20 -6.18 6.92
N LEU A 192 -0.83 -5.01 6.72
CA LEU A 192 -2.28 -4.82 6.62
C LEU A 192 -2.66 -4.41 5.19
N LEU A 193 -3.36 -5.31 4.49
CA LEU A 193 -3.80 -5.06 3.11
C LEU A 193 -4.81 -3.91 3.05
N ASP A 194 -5.70 -3.80 4.02
CA ASP A 194 -6.72 -2.75 4.10
C ASP A 194 -6.11 -1.35 4.15
N GLU A 195 -4.99 -1.17 4.87
CA GLU A 195 -4.27 0.12 4.90
C GLU A 195 -3.73 0.49 3.52
N LEU A 196 -3.07 -0.47 2.85
CA LEU A 196 -2.47 -0.24 1.54
C LEU A 196 -3.53 -0.04 0.45
N SER A 197 -4.69 -0.69 0.55
CA SER A 197 -5.78 -0.56 -0.42
C SER A 197 -6.28 0.89 -0.57
N GLN A 198 -6.13 1.69 0.48
CA GLN A 198 -6.56 3.10 0.51
C GLN A 198 -5.55 4.05 -0.15
N ILE A 199 -4.32 3.61 -0.40
CA ILE A 199 -3.26 4.50 -0.87
C ILE A 199 -2.51 3.95 -2.10
N ALA A 200 -2.20 2.66 -2.14
CA ALA A 200 -1.39 2.07 -3.18
C ALA A 200 -2.15 1.97 -4.51
N THR A 201 -1.39 2.06 -5.61
CA THR A 201 -1.87 1.87 -6.98
C THR A 201 -1.54 0.47 -7.50
N HIS A 202 -0.50 -0.15 -6.94
CA HIS A 202 -0.04 -1.50 -7.25
C HIS A 202 0.41 -2.20 -5.98
N TYR A 203 0.30 -3.52 -5.98
CA TYR A 203 0.56 -4.36 -4.82
C TYR A 203 1.45 -5.53 -5.20
N GLY A 204 2.43 -5.82 -4.37
CA GLY A 204 3.19 -7.06 -4.39
C GLY A 204 2.96 -7.82 -3.08
N ILE A 205 2.53 -9.08 -3.17
CA ILE A 205 2.29 -9.93 -2.01
C ILE A 205 3.50 -10.83 -1.79
N LEU A 206 4.20 -10.61 -0.69
CA LEU A 206 5.40 -11.35 -0.30
C LEU A 206 5.07 -12.32 0.83
N HIS A 207 5.39 -13.59 0.65
CA HIS A 207 5.22 -14.64 1.66
C HIS A 207 6.45 -15.56 1.67
N GLU A 208 7.02 -15.80 2.86
CA GLU A 208 8.21 -16.65 3.06
C GLU A 208 9.35 -16.38 2.06
N GLY A 209 9.62 -15.11 1.76
CA GLY A 209 10.66 -14.70 0.83
C GLY A 209 10.30 -14.79 -0.65
N HIS A 210 9.09 -15.21 -1.01
CA HIS A 210 8.61 -15.31 -2.39
C HIS A 210 7.58 -14.23 -2.70
N LEU A 211 7.67 -13.62 -3.87
CA LEU A 211 6.60 -12.80 -4.42
C LEU A 211 5.54 -13.73 -5.01
N ILE A 212 4.41 -13.88 -4.33
CA ILE A 212 3.36 -14.83 -4.72
C ILE A 212 2.36 -14.23 -5.69
N LYS A 213 2.17 -12.89 -5.66
CA LYS A 213 1.27 -12.19 -6.57
C LYS A 213 1.62 -10.71 -6.70
N GLU A 214 1.41 -10.16 -7.91
CA GLU A 214 1.36 -8.72 -8.17
C GLU A 214 -0.01 -8.36 -8.75
N LEU A 215 -0.54 -7.20 -8.35
CA LEU A 215 -1.86 -6.73 -8.74
C LEU A 215 -1.86 -5.20 -8.85
N SER A 216 -2.59 -4.67 -9.82
CA SER A 216 -3.02 -3.27 -9.79
C SER A 216 -4.17 -3.08 -8.78
N LYS A 217 -4.49 -1.84 -8.48
CA LYS A 217 -5.64 -1.48 -7.64
C LYS A 217 -6.96 -1.98 -8.23
N GLU A 218 -7.08 -1.90 -9.54
CA GLU A 218 -8.25 -2.33 -10.29
C GLU A 218 -8.42 -3.86 -10.22
N GLU A 219 -7.34 -4.61 -10.42
CA GLU A 219 -7.32 -6.08 -10.31
C GLU A 219 -7.64 -6.53 -8.87
N LEU A 220 -7.04 -5.90 -7.87
CA LEU A 220 -7.34 -6.18 -6.46
C LEU A 220 -8.82 -5.96 -6.16
N ALA A 221 -9.40 -4.84 -6.64
CA ALA A 221 -10.81 -4.52 -6.44
C ALA A 221 -11.73 -5.55 -7.13
N GLN A 222 -11.34 -6.09 -8.27
CA GLN A 222 -12.10 -7.13 -8.96
C GLN A 222 -12.03 -8.48 -8.23
N GLU A 223 -10.83 -8.88 -7.78
CA GLU A 223 -10.61 -10.17 -7.11
C GLU A 223 -11.19 -10.22 -5.69
N SER A 224 -11.28 -9.07 -5.01
CA SER A 224 -11.83 -8.97 -3.64
C SER A 224 -13.28 -8.47 -3.60
N ARG A 225 -13.91 -8.25 -4.77
CA ARG A 225 -15.26 -7.68 -4.82
C ARG A 225 -16.29 -8.62 -4.18
N GLN A 226 -16.96 -8.11 -3.16
CA GLN A 226 -18.10 -8.81 -2.54
C GLN A 226 -19.35 -8.61 -3.38
N PHE A 227 -20.19 -9.64 -3.44
CA PHE A 227 -21.49 -9.57 -4.07
C PHE A 227 -22.49 -10.52 -3.36
N ILE A 228 -23.76 -10.24 -3.50
CA ILE A 228 -24.81 -11.15 -3.04
C ILE A 228 -25.12 -12.10 -4.19
N LYS A 229 -24.96 -13.41 -3.98
CA LYS A 229 -25.42 -14.41 -4.94
C LYS A 229 -26.85 -14.77 -4.62
N ILE A 230 -27.76 -14.54 -5.57
CA ILE A 230 -29.17 -14.91 -5.49
C ILE A 230 -29.42 -16.03 -6.49
N ASP A 231 -29.74 -17.21 -5.98
CA ASP A 231 -30.20 -18.35 -6.77
C ASP A 231 -31.73 -18.33 -6.83
N THR A 232 -32.32 -18.22 -8.03
CA THR A 232 -33.77 -18.11 -8.25
C THR A 232 -34.19 -18.69 -9.59
N SER A 233 -35.36 -19.25 -9.66
CA SER A 233 -35.98 -19.68 -10.93
C SER A 233 -36.72 -18.54 -11.67
N ALA A 234 -36.83 -17.34 -11.07
CA ALA A 234 -37.57 -16.21 -11.61
C ALA A 234 -36.71 -14.95 -11.69
N THR A 235 -35.60 -15.04 -12.44
CA THR A 235 -34.57 -14.00 -12.55
C THR A 235 -35.11 -12.63 -12.97
N GLU A 236 -36.02 -12.55 -13.95
CA GLU A 236 -36.60 -11.28 -14.41
C GLU A 236 -37.41 -10.58 -13.31
N GLN A 237 -38.16 -11.35 -12.51
CA GLN A 237 -38.89 -10.79 -11.39
C GLN A 237 -37.97 -10.34 -10.26
N ALA A 238 -36.92 -11.10 -9.98
CA ALA A 238 -35.90 -10.71 -9.00
C ALA A 238 -35.18 -9.42 -9.39
N VAL A 239 -34.82 -9.25 -10.67
CA VAL A 239 -34.27 -8.01 -11.20
C VAL A 239 -35.22 -6.83 -10.98
N THR A 240 -36.52 -7.02 -11.26
CA THR A 240 -37.54 -5.96 -11.05
C THR A 240 -37.62 -5.54 -9.56
N VAL A 241 -37.46 -6.49 -8.63
CA VAL A 241 -37.42 -6.19 -7.20
C VAL A 241 -36.15 -5.42 -6.83
N LEU A 242 -34.96 -5.85 -7.31
CA LEU A 242 -33.71 -5.13 -7.08
C LEU A 242 -33.78 -3.70 -7.60
N ASP A 243 -34.34 -3.52 -8.81
CA ASP A 243 -34.55 -2.21 -9.40
C ASP A 243 -35.47 -1.32 -8.56
N SER A 244 -36.54 -1.89 -7.98
CA SER A 244 -37.46 -1.17 -7.10
C SER A 244 -36.83 -0.74 -5.78
N LEU A 245 -35.83 -1.48 -5.30
CA LEU A 245 -35.02 -1.14 -4.14
C LEU A 245 -33.91 -0.09 -4.44
N GLY A 246 -33.75 0.26 -5.72
CA GLY A 246 -32.77 1.25 -6.17
C GLY A 246 -31.40 0.66 -6.53
N TYR A 247 -31.23 -0.65 -6.46
CA TYR A 247 -29.98 -1.30 -6.84
C TYR A 247 -29.86 -1.35 -8.37
N ARG A 248 -28.70 -0.94 -8.91
CA ARG A 248 -28.44 -0.86 -10.35
C ARG A 248 -27.20 -1.62 -10.77
N ASP A 249 -26.28 -1.84 -9.84
CA ASP A 249 -25.03 -2.55 -10.08
C ASP A 249 -25.19 -4.04 -9.75
N TYR A 250 -25.64 -4.81 -10.73
CA TYR A 250 -25.77 -6.25 -10.64
C TYR A 250 -25.42 -6.93 -11.97
N PHE A 251 -25.02 -8.19 -11.90
CA PHE A 251 -24.73 -9.03 -13.05
C PHE A 251 -25.66 -10.25 -13.06
N VAL A 252 -26.33 -10.47 -14.18
CA VAL A 252 -27.15 -11.67 -14.40
C VAL A 252 -26.25 -12.73 -15.01
N GLN A 253 -25.72 -13.63 -14.19
CA GLN A 253 -24.79 -14.68 -14.60
C GLN A 253 -25.47 -15.77 -15.45
N SER A 254 -26.72 -16.09 -15.13
CA SER A 254 -27.50 -17.10 -15.86
C SER A 254 -29.00 -16.85 -15.65
N SER A 255 -29.85 -17.67 -16.29
CA SER A 255 -31.29 -17.68 -16.06
C SER A 255 -31.68 -18.04 -14.63
N ARG A 256 -30.76 -18.39 -13.76
CA ARG A 256 -31.01 -18.79 -12.37
C ARG A 256 -30.12 -18.08 -11.33
N VAL A 257 -29.19 -17.25 -11.74
CA VAL A 257 -28.23 -16.63 -10.83
C VAL A 257 -28.09 -15.14 -11.11
N ILE A 258 -28.31 -14.31 -10.10
CA ILE A 258 -28.06 -12.87 -10.12
C ILE A 258 -26.99 -12.55 -9.06
N GLN A 259 -26.14 -11.59 -9.38
CA GLN A 259 -25.05 -11.13 -8.52
C GLN A 259 -25.16 -9.60 -8.32
N PRO A 260 -25.96 -9.11 -7.35
CA PRO A 260 -25.92 -7.72 -6.92
C PRO A 260 -24.59 -7.38 -6.24
N PHE A 261 -24.00 -6.25 -6.62
CA PHE A 261 -22.77 -5.69 -6.03
C PHE A 261 -23.08 -4.55 -5.04
N GLU A 262 -24.35 -4.23 -4.86
CA GLU A 262 -24.87 -3.25 -3.92
C GLU A 262 -25.71 -3.96 -2.83
N GLY A 263 -25.94 -3.25 -1.71
CA GLY A 263 -26.77 -3.78 -0.62
C GLY A 263 -26.14 -4.93 0.15
N ILE A 264 -24.82 -5.06 0.14
CA ILE A 264 -24.05 -6.15 0.77
C ILE A 264 -24.40 -6.30 2.26
N ASP A 265 -24.60 -5.18 2.96
CA ASP A 265 -24.99 -5.16 4.37
C ASP A 265 -26.51 -5.35 4.58
N GLN A 266 -27.28 -5.48 3.51
CA GLN A 266 -28.74 -5.51 3.52
C GLN A 266 -29.32 -6.82 2.97
N VAL A 267 -28.57 -7.91 3.03
CA VAL A 267 -28.99 -9.24 2.53
C VAL A 267 -30.34 -9.64 3.04
N ALA A 268 -30.62 -9.41 4.34
CA ALA A 268 -31.91 -9.75 4.96
C ALA A 268 -33.06 -8.92 4.36
N ALA A 269 -32.87 -7.63 4.12
CA ALA A 269 -33.87 -6.75 3.53
C ALA A 269 -34.16 -7.12 2.07
N ILE A 270 -33.12 -7.44 1.30
CA ILE A 270 -33.24 -7.93 -0.08
C ILE A 270 -34.03 -9.24 -0.11
N ASN A 271 -33.69 -10.20 0.77
CA ASN A 271 -34.41 -11.46 0.86
C ASN A 271 -35.90 -11.25 1.21
N GLN A 272 -36.19 -10.38 2.17
CA GLN A 272 -37.56 -10.05 2.55
C GLN A 272 -38.34 -9.47 1.37
N ALA A 273 -37.79 -8.52 0.64
CA ALA A 273 -38.41 -7.90 -0.52
C ALA A 273 -38.70 -8.92 -1.64
N LEU A 274 -37.80 -9.86 -1.89
CA LEU A 274 -37.95 -10.93 -2.86
C LEU A 274 -39.13 -11.86 -2.44
N VAL A 275 -39.18 -12.24 -1.16
CA VAL A 275 -40.26 -13.09 -0.61
C VAL A 275 -41.61 -12.38 -0.68
N GLU A 276 -41.68 -11.08 -0.30
CA GLU A 276 -42.91 -10.28 -0.37
C GLU A 276 -43.42 -10.15 -1.82
N ALA A 277 -42.49 -10.03 -2.78
CA ALA A 277 -42.85 -10.06 -4.20
C ALA A 277 -43.14 -11.46 -4.76
N LYS A 278 -43.17 -12.51 -3.92
CA LYS A 278 -43.37 -13.90 -4.28
C LYS A 278 -42.37 -14.45 -5.31
N VAL A 279 -41.14 -13.91 -5.31
CA VAL A 279 -40.07 -14.45 -6.09
C VAL A 279 -39.53 -15.70 -5.41
N PRO A 280 -39.46 -16.85 -6.09
CA PRO A 280 -38.85 -18.05 -5.52
C PRO A 280 -37.35 -17.84 -5.33
N VAL A 281 -36.88 -17.94 -4.09
CA VAL A 281 -35.45 -17.84 -3.76
C VAL A 281 -34.97 -19.23 -3.34
N ASP A 282 -34.11 -19.85 -4.17
CA ASP A 282 -33.49 -21.15 -3.90
C ASP A 282 -32.30 -20.98 -2.93
N GLY A 283 -31.66 -19.84 -2.98
CA GLY A 283 -30.55 -19.47 -2.08
C GLY A 283 -30.20 -17.99 -2.18
N ILE A 284 -29.72 -17.41 -1.08
CA ILE A 284 -29.15 -16.07 -1.03
C ILE A 284 -27.93 -16.10 -0.12
N HIS A 285 -26.77 -15.76 -0.68
CA HIS A 285 -25.47 -15.85 0.00
C HIS A 285 -24.64 -14.64 -0.28
N LEU A 286 -23.94 -14.13 0.74
CA LEU A 286 -22.85 -13.18 0.52
C LEU A 286 -21.64 -13.96 -0.01
N VAL A 287 -21.15 -13.58 -1.16
CA VAL A 287 -19.99 -14.17 -1.84
C VAL A 287 -18.94 -13.10 -2.05
N GLY A 288 -17.67 -13.49 -2.10
CA GLY A 288 -16.52 -12.60 -2.15
C GLY A 288 -15.88 -12.47 -0.78
N GLN A 289 -14.68 -11.96 -0.77
CA GLN A 289 -13.85 -11.98 0.43
C GLN A 289 -13.53 -10.56 0.88
N LYS A 290 -13.42 -10.37 2.19
CA LYS A 290 -12.70 -9.22 2.70
C LYS A 290 -11.25 -9.28 2.21
N LEU A 291 -10.61 -8.14 2.03
CA LEU A 291 -9.21 -8.07 1.58
C LEU A 291 -8.27 -8.90 2.46
N GLU A 292 -8.54 -8.95 3.77
CA GLU A 292 -7.80 -9.77 4.72
C GLU A 292 -7.94 -11.27 4.45
N ASP A 293 -9.18 -11.74 4.16
CA ASP A 293 -9.46 -13.15 3.84
C ASP A 293 -8.80 -13.55 2.51
N TYR A 294 -8.83 -12.65 1.53
CA TYR A 294 -8.14 -12.82 0.26
C TYR A 294 -6.62 -12.99 0.46
N PHE A 295 -6.02 -12.15 1.30
CA PHE A 295 -4.61 -12.26 1.64
C PHE A 295 -4.29 -13.59 2.35
N LEU A 296 -5.11 -14.00 3.34
CA LEU A 296 -4.96 -15.26 4.06
C LEU A 296 -5.03 -16.47 3.12
N GLN A 297 -5.95 -16.48 2.15
CA GLN A 297 -6.00 -17.56 1.14
C GLN A 297 -4.72 -17.64 0.30
N LEU A 298 -4.16 -16.51 -0.12
CA LEU A 298 -2.94 -16.46 -0.92
C LEU A 298 -1.72 -16.95 -0.12
N THR A 299 -1.71 -16.73 1.19
CA THR A 299 -0.61 -17.13 2.09
C THR A 299 -0.79 -18.50 2.74
N GLY A 300 -1.85 -19.27 2.37
CA GLY A 300 -2.11 -20.61 2.92
C GLY A 300 -2.76 -20.58 4.31
N GLY A 301 -3.20 -19.44 4.81
CA GLY A 301 -4.00 -19.30 6.03
C GLY A 301 -5.45 -19.75 5.80
N ASN A 302 -6.10 -20.27 6.85
CA ASN A 302 -7.54 -20.52 6.80
C ASN A 302 -8.28 -19.19 7.03
N PRO A 303 -9.16 -18.75 6.11
CA PRO A 303 -10.05 -17.64 6.41
C PRO A 303 -10.87 -18.00 7.65
N HIS A 304 -11.04 -17.05 8.55
CA HIS A 304 -11.86 -17.24 9.74
C HIS A 304 -13.29 -17.60 9.33
N VAL A 305 -13.75 -18.82 9.73
CA VAL A 305 -15.13 -19.29 9.66
C VAL A 305 -16.00 -18.50 10.64
#